data_ca01260f1e96568921baf4fc7ccfa6a9
#
_entry.id   ca01260f1e96568921baf4fc7ccfa6a9
#
_cell.length_a   1.000
_cell.length_b   1.000
_cell.length_c   1.000
_cell.angle_alpha   90.00
_cell.angle_beta   90.00
_cell.angle_gamma   90.00
#
_symmetry.space_group_name_H-M   'P 1'
#
loop_
_entity.id
_entity.type
_entity.pdbx_description
1 polymer ?
#
loop_
_entity_poly.entity_id
_entity_poly.type
_entity_poly.pdbx_seq_one_letter_code
_entity_poly.pdbx_strand_id
1 'polypeptide(L)'
;YQCYKEIIESYGFDFHKADYVKDYPGKPLKASIEFIKDKYHLDYDNQEKIEIFHQLENQYINNNGVELKKGLIELLEYLKENHYQTIVATSSHNDSADRILNQHNVLQYIDDIVCGDEVKRGKPFPDIFIKACEKLHVSHQEALVLEDSEAGIQAAYDAHIPVICIPDMKHPSDEYVKKVEHVYDSLNDIILYLKHL
;
A
#
# COMPACT_ATOMS: atom_id res chain seq x y z
N TYR A 1 11.32 1.48 -5.48
CA TYR A 1 12.21 1.92 -6.56
C TYR A 1 13.62 1.40 -6.36
N GLN A 2 14.27 1.66 -5.23
CA GLN A 2 15.68 1.31 -4.99
C GLN A 2 15.96 -0.18 -5.19
N CYS A 3 15.12 -1.08 -4.68
CA CYS A 3 15.30 -2.52 -4.84
C CYS A 3 15.27 -2.96 -6.32
N TYR A 4 14.34 -2.42 -7.10
CA TYR A 4 14.30 -2.66 -8.54
C TYR A 4 15.53 -2.11 -9.25
N LYS A 5 15.98 -0.92 -8.84
CA LYS A 5 17.19 -0.30 -9.38
C LYS A 5 18.40 -1.18 -9.16
N GLU A 6 18.63 -1.64 -7.93
CA GLU A 6 19.76 -2.51 -7.60
C GLU A 6 19.73 -3.83 -8.40
N ILE A 7 18.55 -4.45 -8.53
CA ILE A 7 18.40 -5.67 -9.32
C ILE A 7 18.73 -5.41 -10.80
N ILE A 8 18.17 -4.38 -11.40
CA ILE A 8 18.34 -4.10 -12.84
C ILE A 8 19.76 -3.66 -13.15
N GLU A 9 20.34 -2.77 -12.32
CA GLU A 9 21.71 -2.29 -12.47
C GLU A 9 22.76 -3.38 -12.24
N SER A 10 22.47 -4.41 -11.44
CA SER A 10 23.37 -5.56 -11.28
C SER A 10 23.58 -6.35 -12.58
N TYR A 11 22.67 -6.23 -13.54
CA TYR A 11 22.79 -6.78 -14.90
C TYR A 11 23.38 -5.82 -15.92
N GLY A 12 23.82 -4.63 -15.50
CA GLY A 12 24.45 -3.63 -16.36
C GLY A 12 23.49 -2.73 -17.13
N PHE A 13 22.22 -2.67 -16.74
CA PHE A 13 21.23 -1.78 -17.35
C PHE A 13 21.00 -0.55 -16.49
N ASP A 14 20.87 0.62 -17.11
CA ASP A 14 20.47 1.83 -16.40
C ASP A 14 18.97 1.77 -16.05
N PHE A 15 18.62 2.22 -14.82
CA PHE A 15 17.23 2.27 -14.38
C PHE A 15 16.92 3.58 -13.64
N HIS A 16 16.02 4.38 -14.19
CA HIS A 16 15.67 5.69 -13.68
C HIS A 16 14.30 5.70 -12.99
N LYS A 17 14.09 6.67 -12.10
CA LYS A 17 12.82 6.82 -11.38
C LYS A 17 11.62 6.97 -12.34
N ALA A 18 11.84 7.59 -13.51
CA ALA A 18 10.81 7.71 -14.55
C ALA A 18 10.35 6.35 -15.10
N ASP A 19 11.27 5.39 -15.27
CA ASP A 19 10.95 4.03 -15.72
C ASP A 19 10.15 3.29 -14.66
N TYR A 20 10.52 3.47 -13.38
CA TYR A 20 9.78 2.90 -12.27
C TYR A 20 8.34 3.42 -12.24
N VAL A 21 8.15 4.74 -12.22
CA VAL A 21 6.82 5.37 -12.12
C VAL A 21 5.92 4.97 -13.29
N LYS A 22 6.50 4.75 -14.48
CA LYS A 22 5.76 4.33 -15.68
C LYS A 22 5.25 2.89 -15.59
N ASP A 23 6.11 1.96 -15.18
CA ASP A 23 5.92 0.54 -15.46
C ASP A 23 5.60 -0.32 -14.22
N TYR A 24 5.89 0.14 -12.98
CA TYR A 24 5.90 -0.73 -11.79
C TYR A 24 4.82 -0.47 -10.74
N PRO A 25 4.39 0.80 -10.47
CA PRO A 25 3.44 1.07 -9.39
C PRO A 25 2.14 0.29 -9.55
N GLY A 26 1.68 -0.33 -8.46
CA GLY A 26 0.45 -1.11 -8.43
C GLY A 26 0.56 -2.53 -8.99
N LYS A 27 1.72 -2.94 -9.53
CA LYS A 27 1.95 -4.32 -9.97
C LYS A 27 2.37 -5.20 -8.78
N PRO A 28 1.84 -6.43 -8.65
CA PRO A 28 2.36 -7.42 -7.72
C PRO A 28 3.85 -7.68 -7.96
N LEU A 29 4.63 -7.91 -6.90
CA LEU A 29 6.08 -8.12 -6.99
C LEU A 29 6.44 -9.23 -7.99
N LYS A 30 5.73 -10.37 -7.95
CA LYS A 30 5.95 -11.48 -8.88
C LYS A 30 5.81 -11.05 -10.35
N ALA A 31 4.77 -10.28 -10.67
CA ALA A 31 4.56 -9.77 -12.03
C ALA A 31 5.62 -8.73 -12.43
N SER A 32 6.12 -7.94 -11.48
CA SER A 32 7.21 -7.00 -11.73
C SER A 32 8.54 -7.71 -12.00
N ILE A 33 8.86 -8.77 -11.25
CA ILE A 33 10.06 -9.60 -11.47
C ILE A 33 10.00 -10.29 -12.84
N GLU A 34 8.85 -10.85 -13.22
CA GLU A 34 8.64 -11.46 -14.53
C GLU A 34 8.77 -10.41 -15.66
N PHE A 35 8.16 -9.24 -15.48
CA PHE A 35 8.29 -8.12 -16.41
C PHE A 35 9.75 -7.66 -16.62
N ILE A 36 10.57 -7.61 -15.55
CA ILE A 36 12.02 -7.30 -15.65
C ILE A 36 12.72 -8.37 -16.49
N LYS A 37 12.46 -9.63 -16.20
CA LYS A 37 13.03 -10.77 -16.93
C LYS A 37 12.78 -10.65 -18.44
N ASP A 38 11.54 -10.39 -18.80
CA ASP A 38 11.13 -10.27 -20.21
C ASP A 38 11.69 -9.01 -20.89
N LYS A 39 11.55 -7.85 -20.21
CA LYS A 39 11.97 -6.55 -20.75
C LYS A 39 13.46 -6.48 -21.06
N TYR A 40 14.28 -7.07 -20.21
CA TYR A 40 15.75 -7.02 -20.31
C TYR A 40 16.34 -8.34 -20.85
N HIS A 41 15.50 -9.30 -21.26
CA HIS A 41 15.92 -10.61 -21.78
C HIS A 41 16.89 -11.35 -20.83
N LEU A 42 16.56 -11.32 -19.55
CA LEU A 42 17.38 -11.93 -18.48
C LEU A 42 17.01 -13.39 -18.27
N ASP A 43 17.96 -14.17 -17.82
CA ASP A 43 17.76 -15.56 -17.41
C ASP A 43 18.08 -15.71 -15.92
N TYR A 44 17.01 -15.88 -15.11
CA TYR A 44 17.09 -16.12 -13.66
C TYR A 44 15.84 -16.84 -13.16
N ASP A 45 15.94 -17.43 -11.99
CA ASP A 45 14.80 -17.96 -11.26
C ASP A 45 13.99 -16.83 -10.61
N ASN A 46 12.69 -16.78 -10.89
CA ASN A 46 11.82 -15.71 -10.38
C ASN A 46 11.71 -15.76 -8.85
N GLN A 47 11.70 -16.95 -8.25
CA GLN A 47 11.60 -17.10 -6.80
C GLN A 47 12.86 -16.58 -6.11
N GLU A 48 14.03 -16.93 -6.64
CA GLU A 48 15.32 -16.40 -6.14
C GLU A 48 15.33 -14.85 -6.19
N LYS A 49 14.84 -14.26 -7.27
CA LYS A 49 14.82 -12.79 -7.40
C LYS A 49 13.81 -12.12 -6.47
N ILE A 50 12.69 -12.76 -6.17
CA ILE A 50 11.74 -12.31 -5.16
C ILE A 50 12.41 -12.31 -3.77
N GLU A 51 13.16 -13.34 -3.43
CA GLU A 51 13.90 -13.42 -2.16
C GLU A 51 14.96 -12.32 -2.06
N ILE A 52 15.74 -12.10 -3.12
CA ILE A 52 16.69 -10.98 -3.21
C ILE A 52 16.00 -9.65 -3.03
N PHE A 53 14.86 -9.44 -3.70
CA PHE A 53 14.08 -8.20 -3.54
C PHE A 53 13.70 -7.95 -2.09
N HIS A 54 13.17 -8.95 -1.39
CA HIS A 54 12.82 -8.82 0.03
C HIS A 54 14.03 -8.56 0.93
N GLN A 55 15.20 -9.15 0.63
CA GLN A 55 16.43 -8.86 1.36
C GLN A 55 16.86 -7.39 1.18
N LEU A 56 16.84 -6.88 -0.06
CA LEU A 56 17.15 -5.48 -0.38
C LEU A 56 16.15 -4.51 0.27
N GLU A 57 14.85 -4.83 0.20
CA GLU A 57 13.80 -4.05 0.83
C GLU A 57 14.00 -3.96 2.34
N ASN A 58 14.29 -5.09 3.00
CA ASN A 58 14.59 -5.16 4.42
C ASN A 58 15.82 -4.33 4.80
N GLN A 59 16.90 -4.44 4.01
CA GLN A 59 18.11 -3.65 4.22
C GLN A 59 17.86 -2.15 4.06
N TYR A 60 17.11 -1.77 3.02
CA TYR A 60 16.75 -0.37 2.77
C TYR A 60 15.92 0.22 3.91
N ILE A 61 14.87 -0.48 4.34
CA ILE A 61 14.00 -0.05 5.44
C ILE A 61 14.81 0.07 6.75
N ASN A 62 15.68 -0.90 7.04
CA ASN A 62 16.48 -0.86 8.27
C ASN A 62 17.49 0.31 8.29
N ASN A 63 18.06 0.66 7.12
CA ASN A 63 19.09 1.70 7.04
C ASN A 63 18.51 3.11 6.91
N ASN A 64 17.38 3.27 6.25
CA ASN A 64 16.83 4.58 5.88
C ASN A 64 15.47 4.88 6.53
N GLY A 65 14.79 3.86 7.06
CA GLY A 65 13.40 3.98 7.48
C GLY A 65 12.42 4.07 6.31
N VAL A 66 11.17 4.32 6.64
CA VAL A 66 10.08 4.60 5.69
C VAL A 66 9.53 5.99 6.01
N GLU A 67 9.40 6.85 5.02
CA GLU A 67 8.79 8.17 5.24
C GLU A 67 7.28 8.02 5.46
N LEU A 68 6.75 8.80 6.42
CA LEU A 68 5.32 8.87 6.67
C LEU A 68 4.65 9.77 5.64
N LYS A 69 3.46 9.39 5.18
CA LYS A 69 2.62 10.30 4.39
C LYS A 69 2.26 11.53 5.20
N LYS A 70 2.24 12.67 4.51
CA LYS A 70 1.90 13.97 5.11
C LYS A 70 0.53 13.91 5.79
N GLY A 71 0.49 14.27 7.06
CA GLY A 71 -0.73 14.32 7.86
C GLY A 71 -1.11 13.01 8.53
N LEU A 72 -0.25 11.96 8.47
CA LEU A 72 -0.60 10.66 9.06
C LEU A 72 -0.76 10.76 10.59
N ILE A 73 0.17 11.37 11.28
CA ILE A 73 0.12 11.45 12.74
C ILE A 73 -1.08 12.28 13.20
N GLU A 74 -1.28 13.42 12.58
CA GLU A 74 -2.41 14.32 12.87
C GLU A 74 -3.76 13.62 12.62
N LEU A 75 -3.85 12.83 11.55
CA LEU A 75 -5.07 12.04 11.29
C LEU A 75 -5.27 10.96 12.35
N LEU A 76 -4.23 10.19 12.69
CA LEU A 76 -4.33 9.12 13.68
C LEU A 76 -4.70 9.65 15.06
N GLU A 77 -4.14 10.80 15.47
CA GLU A 77 -4.53 11.49 16.70
C GLU A 77 -6.00 11.90 16.67
N TYR A 78 -6.44 12.53 15.57
CA TYR A 78 -7.83 12.94 15.40
C TYR A 78 -8.78 11.73 15.47
N LEU A 79 -8.46 10.62 14.78
CA LEU A 79 -9.29 9.42 14.78
C LEU A 79 -9.44 8.85 16.21
N LYS A 80 -8.33 8.77 16.94
CA LYS A 80 -8.32 8.28 18.31
C LYS A 80 -9.12 9.16 19.26
N GLU A 81 -8.95 10.49 19.18
CA GLU A 81 -9.69 11.46 20.00
C GLU A 81 -11.20 11.42 19.75
N ASN A 82 -11.61 11.10 18.51
CA ASN A 82 -13.01 11.02 18.12
C ASN A 82 -13.56 9.57 18.13
N HIS A 83 -12.83 8.62 18.75
CA HIS A 83 -13.24 7.23 18.94
C HIS A 83 -13.51 6.44 17.65
N TYR A 84 -12.85 6.78 16.56
CA TYR A 84 -12.86 5.95 15.35
C TYR A 84 -11.99 4.71 15.56
N GLN A 85 -12.48 3.55 15.11
CA GLN A 85 -11.66 2.35 15.02
C GLN A 85 -10.75 2.45 13.80
N THR A 86 -9.49 2.07 13.95
CA THR A 86 -8.47 2.18 12.89
C THR A 86 -7.77 0.85 12.66
N ILE A 87 -7.77 0.37 11.42
CA ILE A 87 -7.12 -0.88 11.04
C ILE A 87 -6.19 -0.67 9.84
N VAL A 88 -5.04 -1.32 9.85
CA VAL A 88 -4.13 -1.35 8.71
C VAL A 88 -4.44 -2.57 7.84
N ALA A 89 -4.68 -2.36 6.54
CA ALA A 89 -4.88 -3.40 5.53
C ALA A 89 -3.77 -3.32 4.47
N THR A 90 -2.74 -4.14 4.59
CA THR A 90 -1.53 -4.07 3.76
C THR A 90 -1.31 -5.33 2.94
N SER A 91 -0.75 -5.19 1.72
CA SER A 91 -0.27 -6.32 0.92
C SER A 91 1.06 -6.91 1.41
N SER A 92 1.72 -6.24 2.36
CA SER A 92 2.96 -6.71 3.00
C SER A 92 2.69 -7.93 3.90
N HIS A 93 3.76 -8.70 4.15
CA HIS A 93 3.73 -9.74 5.18
C HIS A 93 3.73 -9.13 6.58
N ASN A 94 3.21 -9.89 7.55
CA ASN A 94 3.05 -9.47 8.94
C ASN A 94 4.37 -8.90 9.53
N ASP A 95 5.48 -9.64 9.42
CA ASP A 95 6.78 -9.21 9.96
C ASP A 95 7.25 -7.84 9.43
N SER A 96 6.96 -7.55 8.15
CA SER A 96 7.30 -6.26 7.54
C SER A 96 6.39 -5.15 8.02
N ALA A 97 5.10 -5.42 8.13
CA ALA A 97 4.11 -4.46 8.63
C ALA A 97 4.40 -4.08 10.08
N ASP A 98 4.59 -5.06 10.96
CA ASP A 98 4.90 -4.85 12.37
C ASP A 98 6.15 -4.01 12.56
N ARG A 99 7.22 -4.31 11.81
CA ARG A 99 8.48 -3.57 11.89
C ARG A 99 8.32 -2.11 11.50
N ILE A 100 7.63 -1.82 10.37
CA ILE A 100 7.43 -0.45 9.89
C ILE A 100 6.56 0.33 10.87
N LEU A 101 5.45 -0.24 11.35
CA LEU A 101 4.55 0.42 12.28
C LEU A 101 5.20 0.69 13.63
N ASN A 102 6.02 -0.25 14.14
CA ASN A 102 6.82 -0.06 15.36
C ASN A 102 7.86 1.04 15.21
N GLN A 103 8.56 1.11 14.07
CA GLN A 103 9.59 2.13 13.82
C GLN A 103 9.06 3.56 13.97
N HIS A 104 7.79 3.76 13.65
CA HIS A 104 7.12 5.06 13.72
C HIS A 104 6.28 5.28 14.97
N ASN A 105 6.24 4.31 15.88
CA ASN A 105 5.41 4.35 17.11
C ASN A 105 3.92 4.59 16.82
N VAL A 106 3.40 4.12 15.67
CA VAL A 106 2.00 4.34 15.28
C VAL A 106 1.05 3.24 15.77
N LEU A 107 1.56 2.10 16.24
CA LEU A 107 0.74 0.98 16.74
C LEU A 107 -0.22 1.39 17.86
N GLN A 108 0.10 2.39 18.66
CA GLN A 108 -0.78 2.91 19.71
C GLN A 108 -2.10 3.53 19.20
N TYR A 109 -2.20 3.78 17.90
CA TYR A 109 -3.38 4.33 17.24
C TYR A 109 -4.14 3.28 16.42
N ILE A 110 -3.63 2.05 16.31
CA ILE A 110 -4.14 1.00 15.44
C ILE A 110 -4.78 -0.08 16.29
N ASP A 111 -6.06 -0.40 16.02
CA ASP A 111 -6.81 -1.42 16.76
C ASP A 111 -6.46 -2.83 16.27
N ASP A 112 -6.22 -3.01 14.96
CA ASP A 112 -5.82 -4.31 14.40
C ASP A 112 -5.08 -4.12 13.04
N ILE A 113 -4.53 -5.21 12.51
CA ILE A 113 -3.82 -5.27 11.23
C ILE A 113 -4.34 -6.47 10.44
N VAL A 114 -4.46 -6.31 9.12
CA VAL A 114 -4.64 -7.42 8.16
C VAL A 114 -3.52 -7.36 7.14
N CYS A 115 -2.75 -8.43 7.06
CA CYS A 115 -1.61 -8.56 6.17
C CYS A 115 -1.91 -9.42 4.94
N GLY A 116 -1.09 -9.27 3.88
CA GLY A 116 -1.29 -9.98 2.62
C GLY A 116 -1.25 -11.51 2.75
N ASP A 117 -0.52 -12.05 3.72
CA ASP A 117 -0.43 -13.47 4.03
C ASP A 117 -1.65 -14.02 4.82
N GLU A 118 -2.53 -13.14 5.30
CA GLU A 118 -3.77 -13.54 5.97
C GLU A 118 -4.94 -13.76 5.01
N VAL A 119 -4.81 -13.43 3.73
CA VAL A 119 -5.88 -13.54 2.73
C VAL A 119 -5.52 -14.46 1.58
N LYS A 120 -6.52 -15.08 0.97
CA LYS A 120 -6.29 -15.99 -0.18
C LYS A 120 -5.92 -15.24 -1.45
N ARG A 121 -6.51 -14.07 -1.65
CA ARG A 121 -6.31 -13.22 -2.83
C ARG A 121 -6.00 -11.82 -2.35
N GLY A 122 -4.81 -11.34 -2.70
CA GLY A 122 -4.40 -9.96 -2.44
C GLY A 122 -5.10 -8.95 -3.36
N LYS A 123 -4.90 -7.66 -3.11
CA LYS A 123 -5.37 -6.57 -3.99
C LYS A 123 -4.98 -6.86 -5.44
N PRO A 124 -5.87 -6.72 -6.42
CA PRO A 124 -7.12 -5.94 -6.40
C PRO A 124 -8.38 -6.71 -5.94
N PHE A 125 -8.28 -7.93 -5.42
CA PHE A 125 -9.42 -8.63 -4.85
C PHE A 125 -9.83 -8.04 -3.50
N PRO A 126 -11.15 -8.07 -3.15
CA PRO A 126 -11.69 -7.37 -1.98
C PRO A 126 -11.36 -8.05 -0.63
N ASP A 127 -10.79 -9.25 -0.64
CA ASP A 127 -10.65 -10.14 0.51
C ASP A 127 -10.03 -9.46 1.74
N ILE A 128 -9.04 -8.58 1.52
CA ILE A 128 -8.33 -7.91 2.62
C ILE A 128 -9.22 -6.89 3.36
N PHE A 129 -10.04 -6.13 2.62
CA PHE A 129 -10.91 -5.12 3.23
C PHE A 129 -12.15 -5.76 3.86
N ILE A 130 -12.68 -6.84 3.26
CA ILE A 130 -13.74 -7.65 3.88
C ILE A 130 -13.25 -8.18 5.22
N LYS A 131 -12.05 -8.77 5.26
CA LYS A 131 -11.45 -9.28 6.50
C LYS A 131 -11.19 -8.18 7.52
N ALA A 132 -10.80 -6.98 7.08
CA ALA A 132 -10.63 -5.83 7.98
C ALA A 132 -11.96 -5.43 8.65
N CYS A 133 -13.06 -5.35 7.91
CA CYS A 133 -14.38 -5.10 8.47
C CYS A 133 -14.84 -6.20 9.43
N GLU A 134 -14.58 -7.48 9.11
CA GLU A 134 -14.86 -8.61 9.98
C GLU A 134 -14.12 -8.51 11.32
N LYS A 135 -12.82 -8.15 11.31
CA LYS A 135 -12.01 -7.98 12.52
C LYS A 135 -12.52 -6.83 13.41
N LEU A 136 -12.96 -5.74 12.82
CA LEU A 136 -13.51 -4.59 13.54
C LEU A 136 -15.00 -4.76 13.91
N HIS A 137 -15.65 -5.82 13.43
CA HIS A 137 -17.09 -6.06 13.62
C HIS A 137 -17.98 -4.92 13.11
N VAL A 138 -17.60 -4.31 11.99
CA VAL A 138 -18.34 -3.21 11.35
C VAL A 138 -18.90 -3.64 9.99
N SER A 139 -20.00 -3.03 9.56
CA SER A 139 -20.49 -3.19 8.19
C SER A 139 -19.63 -2.41 7.20
N HIS A 140 -19.69 -2.80 5.91
CA HIS A 140 -18.94 -2.14 4.85
C HIS A 140 -19.35 -0.65 4.68
N GLN A 141 -20.59 -0.30 5.00
CA GLN A 141 -21.10 1.08 4.92
C GLN A 141 -20.64 1.96 6.09
N GLU A 142 -20.18 1.36 7.19
CA GLU A 142 -19.63 2.07 8.36
C GLU A 142 -18.10 2.22 8.26
N ALA A 143 -17.48 1.65 7.24
CA ALA A 143 -16.05 1.71 7.00
C ALA A 143 -15.70 2.73 5.90
N LEU A 144 -14.50 3.29 5.97
CA LEU A 144 -13.90 4.13 4.95
C LEU A 144 -12.48 3.63 4.69
N VAL A 145 -12.17 3.37 3.42
CA VAL A 145 -10.81 3.00 3.00
C VAL A 145 -10.05 4.24 2.56
N LEU A 146 -8.81 4.39 3.03
CA LEU A 146 -7.83 5.36 2.53
C LEU A 146 -6.77 4.60 1.76
N GLU A 147 -6.62 4.90 0.47
CA GLU A 147 -5.75 4.15 -0.45
C GLU A 147 -4.95 5.07 -1.37
N ASP A 148 -3.83 4.57 -1.88
CA ASP A 148 -2.95 5.29 -2.80
C ASP A 148 -2.81 4.59 -4.16
N SER A 149 -3.24 3.34 -4.28
CA SER A 149 -3.03 2.48 -5.44
C SER A 149 -4.33 2.13 -6.17
N GLU A 150 -4.25 2.00 -7.49
CA GLU A 150 -5.38 1.54 -8.31
C GLU A 150 -5.86 0.13 -7.90
N ALA A 151 -4.93 -0.75 -7.50
CA ALA A 151 -5.27 -2.09 -7.03
C ALA A 151 -6.04 -2.06 -5.70
N GLY A 152 -5.68 -1.17 -4.78
CA GLY A 152 -6.40 -1.00 -3.52
C GLY A 152 -7.75 -0.32 -3.71
N ILE A 153 -7.83 0.70 -4.58
CA ILE A 153 -9.11 1.33 -4.98
C ILE A 153 -10.06 0.27 -5.53
N GLN A 154 -9.58 -0.60 -6.44
CA GLN A 154 -10.40 -1.68 -7.00
C GLN A 154 -10.88 -2.63 -5.90
N ALA A 155 -10.00 -3.04 -4.99
CA ALA A 155 -10.34 -3.94 -3.90
C ALA A 155 -11.42 -3.35 -2.97
N ALA A 156 -11.34 -2.07 -2.63
CA ALA A 156 -12.33 -1.38 -1.80
C ALA A 156 -13.68 -1.25 -2.54
N TYR A 157 -13.63 -0.86 -3.81
CA TYR A 157 -14.80 -0.75 -4.66
C TYR A 157 -15.56 -2.09 -4.78
N ASP A 158 -14.85 -3.19 -5.03
CA ASP A 158 -15.43 -4.53 -5.13
C ASP A 158 -15.90 -5.07 -3.76
N ALA A 159 -15.35 -4.57 -2.66
CA ALA A 159 -15.84 -4.82 -1.30
C ALA A 159 -17.10 -3.99 -0.98
N HIS A 160 -17.51 -3.05 -1.83
CA HIS A 160 -18.58 -2.08 -1.57
C HIS A 160 -18.32 -1.21 -0.32
N ILE A 161 -17.07 -0.81 -0.13
CA ILE A 161 -16.64 0.09 0.95
C ILE A 161 -16.27 1.43 0.32
N PRO A 162 -16.79 2.56 0.83
CA PRO A 162 -16.36 3.89 0.42
C PRO A 162 -14.84 4.02 0.47
N VAL A 163 -14.25 4.63 -0.56
CA VAL A 163 -12.79 4.79 -0.65
C VAL A 163 -12.41 6.19 -1.06
N ILE A 164 -11.41 6.75 -0.37
CA ILE A 164 -10.76 8.02 -0.72
C ILE A 164 -9.32 7.71 -1.15
N CYS A 165 -8.91 8.32 -2.27
CA CYS A 165 -7.55 8.17 -2.77
C CYS A 165 -6.66 9.30 -2.24
N ILE A 166 -5.49 8.94 -1.68
CA ILE A 166 -4.39 9.85 -1.36
C ILE A 166 -3.17 9.37 -2.17
N PRO A 167 -3.00 9.87 -3.40
CA PRO A 167 -1.95 9.40 -4.29
C PRO A 167 -0.56 9.52 -3.67
N ASP A 168 0.33 8.61 -4.03
CA ASP A 168 1.74 8.68 -3.70
C ASP A 168 2.55 9.11 -4.94
N MET A 169 3.10 8.15 -5.68
CA MET A 169 3.95 8.43 -6.84
C MET A 169 3.18 8.67 -8.13
N LYS A 170 1.93 8.21 -8.20
CA LYS A 170 1.10 8.26 -9.39
C LYS A 170 -0.34 8.58 -9.03
N HIS A 171 -0.92 9.55 -9.71
CA HIS A 171 -2.37 9.78 -9.64
C HIS A 171 -3.12 8.61 -10.29
N PRO A 172 -4.29 8.22 -9.74
CA PRO A 172 -5.14 7.21 -10.34
C PRO A 172 -5.60 7.67 -11.73
N SER A 173 -5.76 6.72 -12.66
CA SER A 173 -6.34 7.00 -13.97
C SER A 173 -7.82 7.33 -13.86
N ASP A 174 -8.40 7.95 -14.91
CA ASP A 174 -9.81 8.36 -14.96
C ASP A 174 -10.80 7.22 -14.67
N GLU A 175 -10.42 5.99 -14.94
CA GLU A 175 -11.20 4.81 -14.61
C GLU A 175 -11.35 4.63 -13.10
N TYR A 176 -10.25 4.81 -12.36
CA TYR A 176 -10.22 4.62 -10.90
C TYR A 176 -10.70 5.85 -10.13
N VAL A 177 -10.53 7.06 -10.69
CA VAL A 177 -11.12 8.29 -10.13
C VAL A 177 -12.64 8.17 -10.00
N LYS A 178 -13.31 7.44 -10.90
CA LYS A 178 -14.77 7.20 -10.85
C LYS A 178 -15.21 6.22 -9.76
N LYS A 179 -14.26 5.52 -9.13
CA LYS A 179 -14.52 4.51 -8.09
C LYS A 179 -14.27 5.04 -6.68
N VAL A 180 -13.76 6.27 -6.55
CA VAL A 180 -13.46 6.89 -5.25
C VAL A 180 -14.42 8.03 -4.95
N GLU A 181 -14.69 8.26 -3.67
CA GLU A 181 -15.47 9.40 -3.21
C GLU A 181 -14.73 10.72 -3.50
N HIS A 182 -13.43 10.75 -3.19
CA HIS A 182 -12.54 11.89 -3.37
C HIS A 182 -11.12 11.48 -3.68
N VAL A 183 -10.36 12.40 -4.27
CA VAL A 183 -8.89 12.34 -4.38
C VAL A 183 -8.35 13.55 -3.64
N TYR A 184 -7.52 13.33 -2.61
CA TYR A 184 -6.90 14.39 -1.81
C TYR A 184 -5.38 14.29 -1.85
N ASP A 185 -4.69 15.42 -1.65
CA ASP A 185 -3.23 15.49 -1.70
C ASP A 185 -2.56 15.07 -0.39
N SER A 186 -3.30 15.05 0.73
CA SER A 186 -2.75 14.70 2.04
C SER A 186 -3.80 14.08 2.96
N LEU A 187 -3.32 13.36 3.98
CA LEU A 187 -4.17 12.79 5.01
C LEU A 187 -4.79 13.87 5.94
N ASN A 188 -4.27 15.10 5.93
CA ASN A 188 -4.90 16.22 6.64
C ASN A 188 -6.28 16.58 6.07
N ASP A 189 -6.47 16.37 4.77
CA ASP A 189 -7.75 16.68 4.11
C ASP A 189 -8.86 15.73 4.58
N ILE A 190 -8.48 14.52 5.03
CA ILE A 190 -9.42 13.56 5.61
C ILE A 190 -10.01 14.07 6.92
N ILE A 191 -9.23 14.77 7.74
CA ILE A 191 -9.74 15.39 8.98
C ILE A 191 -10.86 16.38 8.66
N LEU A 192 -10.68 17.18 7.60
CA LEU A 192 -11.70 18.12 7.16
C LEU A 192 -12.95 17.40 6.61
N TYR A 193 -12.73 16.34 5.83
CA TYR A 193 -13.81 15.50 5.30
C TYR A 193 -14.65 14.90 6.44
N LEU A 194 -14.00 14.27 7.44
CA LEU A 194 -14.69 13.63 8.56
C LEU A 194 -15.46 14.62 9.46
N LYS A 195 -15.03 15.88 9.53
CA LYS A 195 -15.75 16.93 10.30
C LYS A 195 -17.05 17.39 9.63
N HIS A 196 -17.26 17.02 8.37
CA HIS A 196 -18.42 17.40 7.58
C HIS A 196 -19.40 16.23 7.28
N LEU A 197 -19.09 15.03 7.82
CA LEU A 197 -20.00 13.88 7.86
C LEU A 197 -20.98 14.03 9.03
#